data_475fe65290a7f7d3c8cd7636596e6d8b
#
_entry.id   475fe65290a7f7d3c8cd7636596e6d8b
#
_cell.length_a   1.000
_cell.length_b   1.000
_cell.length_c   1.000
_cell.angle_alpha   90.00
_cell.angle_beta   90.00
_cell.angle_gamma   90.00
#
_symmetry.space_group_name_H-M   'P 1'
#
loop_
_entity.id
_entity.type
_entity.pdbx_description
1 polymer ?
#
loop_
_entity_poly.entity_id
_entity_poly.type
_entity_poly.pdbx_seq_one_letter_code
_entity_poly.pdbx_strand_id
1 'polypeptide(L)'
;KLQELSKTDNSIYKNMTNVYYFLAYMGREDPSTGKTPLSLYLDTLPDSHPAKIVFMQGQIAAERTRSSFYTSALGTLKLFTNPNIAEMTSKSDFELQDIGKRKTVIYLIIPDEKKTFYPLASIMIQQIYVEQVKVANQYGGKLPVPCDYDLDEVGNFPIIPVLPPMITAGQSRGVRVNLIIQDYQQIEKKYKDDYETIKSNCAVKIYLKSD
;
A
#
# COMPACT_ATOMS: atom_id res chain seq x y z
N LYS A 1 -9.72 -18.65 -5.93
CA LYS A 1 -8.94 -19.62 -5.09
C LYS A 1 -8.40 -18.99 -3.81
N LEU A 2 -7.78 -17.78 -3.86
CA LEU A 2 -7.37 -17.06 -2.63
C LEU A 2 -8.55 -16.70 -1.74
N GLN A 3 -9.72 -16.36 -2.30
CA GLN A 3 -10.95 -16.14 -1.53
C GLN A 3 -11.57 -17.43 -1.01
N GLU A 4 -11.43 -18.55 -1.71
CA GLU A 4 -11.87 -19.86 -1.25
C GLU A 4 -10.97 -20.40 -0.14
N LEU A 5 -9.67 -20.15 -0.20
CA LEU A 5 -8.72 -20.41 0.89
C LEU A 5 -9.05 -19.63 2.17
N SER A 6 -9.90 -18.56 2.06
CA SER A 6 -10.34 -17.80 3.23
C SER A 6 -11.35 -18.53 4.11
N LYS A 7 -11.98 -19.58 3.61
CA LYS A 7 -12.92 -20.40 4.37
C LYS A 7 -12.24 -21.52 5.18
N THR A 8 -10.99 -21.83 4.86
CA THR A 8 -10.11 -22.68 5.64
C THR A 8 -9.00 -21.81 6.18
N ASP A 9 -8.46 -22.08 7.35
CA ASP A 9 -7.46 -21.29 8.08
C ASP A 9 -6.08 -21.23 7.38
N ASN A 10 -6.12 -20.93 6.09
CA ASN A 10 -4.96 -20.79 5.20
C ASN A 10 -4.54 -19.31 5.01
N SER A 11 -4.70 -18.49 6.03
CA SER A 11 -4.31 -17.08 6.04
C SER A 11 -2.82 -16.90 5.71
N ILE A 12 -1.98 -17.87 6.05
CA ILE A 12 -0.54 -17.88 5.74
C ILE A 12 -0.21 -17.78 4.24
N TYR A 13 -1.14 -18.19 3.37
CA TYR A 13 -0.95 -18.09 1.92
C TYR A 13 -1.42 -16.76 1.32
N LYS A 14 -2.05 -15.90 2.11
CA LYS A 14 -2.58 -14.60 1.66
C LYS A 14 -1.52 -13.51 1.79
N ASN A 15 -0.46 -13.60 1.03
CA ASN A 15 0.61 -12.61 1.02
C ASN A 15 1.01 -12.24 -0.42
N MET A 16 1.70 -11.12 -0.56
CA MET A 16 2.07 -10.57 -1.87
C MET A 16 3.09 -11.43 -2.62
N THR A 17 3.91 -12.18 -1.92
CA THR A 17 4.83 -13.16 -2.50
C THR A 17 4.06 -14.24 -3.26
N ASN A 18 3.01 -14.78 -2.67
CA ASN A 18 2.16 -15.76 -3.34
C ASN A 18 1.37 -15.14 -4.51
N VAL A 19 0.99 -13.87 -4.44
CA VAL A 19 0.40 -13.15 -5.58
C VAL A 19 1.40 -13.04 -6.71
N TYR A 20 2.67 -12.71 -6.42
CA TYR A 20 3.72 -12.68 -7.43
C TYR A 20 3.87 -14.04 -8.13
N TYR A 21 4.06 -15.11 -7.37
CA TYR A 21 4.21 -16.45 -7.95
C TYR A 21 2.96 -16.91 -8.69
N PHE A 22 1.78 -16.60 -8.17
CA PHE A 22 0.53 -16.88 -8.86
C PHE A 22 0.50 -16.24 -10.26
N LEU A 23 0.83 -14.93 -10.35
CA LEU A 23 0.87 -14.25 -11.65
C LEU A 23 1.98 -14.78 -12.54
N ALA A 24 3.16 -15.07 -12.00
CA ALA A 24 4.30 -15.59 -12.77
C ALA A 24 4.02 -16.96 -13.39
N TYR A 25 3.33 -17.84 -12.67
CA TYR A 25 3.01 -19.19 -13.16
C TYR A 25 1.71 -19.23 -13.96
N MET A 26 0.66 -18.55 -13.47
CA MET A 26 -0.67 -18.61 -14.08
C MET A 26 -0.84 -17.64 -15.24
N GLY A 27 -0.01 -16.61 -15.34
CA GLY A 27 0.00 -15.64 -16.43
C GLY A 27 0.84 -16.06 -17.64
N ARG A 28 1.54 -17.21 -17.56
CA ARG A 28 2.40 -17.67 -18.63
C ARG A 28 1.57 -18.25 -19.78
N GLU A 29 1.69 -17.64 -20.95
CA GLU A 29 0.96 -18.09 -22.13
C GLU A 29 1.58 -19.37 -22.71
N ASP A 30 0.72 -20.31 -23.08
CA ASP A 30 1.09 -21.48 -23.83
C ASP A 30 1.20 -21.10 -25.33
N PRO A 31 2.40 -21.20 -25.94
CA PRO A 31 2.61 -20.79 -27.34
C PRO A 31 1.74 -21.55 -28.36
N SER A 32 1.26 -22.75 -28.01
CA SER A 32 0.48 -23.59 -28.92
C SER A 32 -1.01 -23.23 -28.93
N THR A 33 -1.53 -22.76 -27.79
CA THR A 33 -2.97 -22.49 -27.62
C THR A 33 -3.30 -21.02 -27.48
N GLY A 34 -2.30 -20.15 -27.20
CA GLY A 34 -2.50 -18.74 -26.87
C GLY A 34 -3.24 -18.51 -25.55
N LYS A 35 -3.42 -19.56 -24.75
CA LYS A 35 -4.13 -19.50 -23.47
C LYS A 35 -3.18 -19.53 -22.29
N THR A 36 -3.55 -18.83 -21.23
CA THR A 36 -2.83 -18.89 -19.95
C THR A 36 -3.51 -19.88 -19.00
N PRO A 37 -2.78 -20.54 -18.08
CA PRO A 37 -3.41 -21.35 -17.03
C PRO A 37 -4.45 -20.56 -16.21
N LEU A 38 -4.25 -19.25 -16.06
CA LEU A 38 -5.21 -18.36 -15.42
C LEU A 38 -6.52 -18.26 -16.21
N SER A 39 -6.45 -18.09 -17.53
CA SER A 39 -7.65 -18.03 -18.36
C SER A 39 -8.43 -19.36 -18.30
N LEU A 40 -7.72 -20.49 -18.43
CA LEU A 40 -8.33 -21.81 -18.33
C LEU A 40 -9.00 -22.04 -16.96
N TYR A 41 -8.35 -21.63 -15.89
CA TYR A 41 -8.95 -21.74 -14.55
C TYR A 41 -10.20 -20.86 -14.40
N LEU A 42 -10.15 -19.61 -14.87
CA LEU A 42 -11.28 -18.69 -14.78
C LEU A 42 -12.47 -19.11 -15.66
N ASP A 43 -12.19 -19.79 -16.78
CA ASP A 43 -13.24 -20.37 -17.62
C ASP A 43 -14.07 -21.44 -16.89
N THR A 44 -13.51 -22.11 -15.87
CA THR A 44 -14.24 -23.08 -15.03
C THR A 44 -15.17 -22.43 -14.00
N LEU A 45 -15.03 -21.12 -13.75
CA LEU A 45 -15.86 -20.42 -12.78
C LEU A 45 -17.18 -19.95 -13.41
N PRO A 46 -18.26 -19.80 -12.60
CA PRO A 46 -19.51 -19.20 -13.06
C PRO A 46 -19.28 -17.81 -13.64
N ASP A 47 -20.08 -17.41 -14.65
CA ASP A 47 -19.95 -16.10 -15.30
C ASP A 47 -20.19 -14.91 -14.32
N SER A 48 -20.95 -15.14 -13.28
CA SER A 48 -21.20 -14.17 -12.21
C SER A 48 -20.05 -14.05 -11.20
N HIS A 49 -18.99 -14.86 -11.32
CA HIS A 49 -17.89 -14.83 -10.36
C HIS A 49 -17.09 -13.52 -10.49
N PRO A 50 -16.89 -12.73 -9.41
CA PRO A 50 -16.24 -11.41 -9.49
C PRO A 50 -14.88 -11.43 -10.17
N ALA A 51 -14.04 -12.45 -9.91
CA ALA A 51 -12.73 -12.57 -10.54
C ALA A 51 -12.83 -12.79 -12.06
N LYS A 52 -13.84 -13.55 -12.53
CA LYS A 52 -14.06 -13.78 -13.97
C LYS A 52 -14.50 -12.49 -14.65
N ILE A 53 -15.43 -11.74 -14.05
CA ILE A 53 -15.93 -10.47 -14.59
C ILE A 53 -14.78 -9.48 -14.77
N VAL A 54 -13.95 -9.28 -13.76
CA VAL A 54 -12.80 -8.37 -13.84
C VAL A 54 -11.77 -8.85 -14.87
N PHE A 55 -11.51 -10.16 -14.94
CA PHE A 55 -10.56 -10.72 -15.89
C PHE A 55 -11.04 -10.54 -17.35
N MET A 56 -12.33 -10.72 -17.63
CA MET A 56 -12.90 -10.52 -18.96
C MET A 56 -12.67 -9.10 -19.50
N GLN A 57 -12.70 -8.09 -18.65
CA GLN A 57 -12.38 -6.71 -19.04
C GLN A 57 -10.95 -6.60 -19.60
N GLY A 58 -10.01 -7.29 -18.98
CA GLY A 58 -8.61 -7.35 -19.45
C GLY A 58 -8.44 -8.10 -20.76
N GLN A 59 -9.33 -9.07 -21.07
CA GLN A 59 -9.25 -9.87 -22.29
C GLN A 59 -9.65 -9.08 -23.55
N ILE A 60 -10.36 -7.97 -23.41
CA ILE A 60 -10.71 -7.09 -24.54
C ILE A 60 -9.46 -6.40 -25.12
N ALA A 61 -8.42 -6.25 -24.33
CA ALA A 61 -7.17 -5.64 -24.76
C ALA A 61 -6.40 -6.55 -25.73
N ALA A 62 -5.69 -5.95 -26.69
CA ALA A 62 -4.81 -6.67 -27.59
C ALA A 62 -3.75 -7.47 -26.81
N GLU A 63 -3.29 -8.60 -27.36
CA GLU A 63 -2.33 -9.51 -26.73
C GLU A 63 -1.07 -8.80 -26.21
N ARG A 64 -0.49 -7.93 -27.04
CA ARG A 64 0.68 -7.13 -26.64
C ARG A 64 0.43 -6.26 -25.42
N THR A 65 -0.77 -5.71 -25.30
CA THR A 65 -1.19 -4.89 -24.14
C THR A 65 -1.38 -5.78 -22.90
N ARG A 66 -1.98 -6.97 -23.06
CA ARG A 66 -2.13 -7.93 -21.96
C ARG A 66 -0.77 -8.38 -21.41
N SER A 67 0.17 -8.73 -22.29
CA SER A 67 1.54 -9.08 -21.91
C SER A 67 2.23 -7.95 -21.13
N SER A 68 2.03 -6.70 -21.54
CA SER A 68 2.55 -5.52 -20.82
C SER A 68 1.96 -5.40 -19.42
N PHE A 69 0.68 -5.71 -19.23
CA PHE A 69 0.05 -5.68 -17.89
C PHE A 69 0.68 -6.71 -16.95
N TYR A 70 0.90 -7.94 -17.42
CA TYR A 70 1.56 -8.97 -16.61
C TYR A 70 3.00 -8.56 -16.24
N THR A 71 3.76 -8.07 -17.21
CA THR A 71 5.14 -7.63 -17.00
C THR A 71 5.21 -6.48 -16.01
N SER A 72 4.31 -5.49 -16.14
CA SER A 72 4.22 -4.35 -15.21
C SER A 72 3.84 -4.81 -13.80
N ALA A 73 2.84 -5.69 -13.67
CA ALA A 73 2.42 -6.23 -12.38
C ALA A 73 3.55 -7.01 -11.70
N LEU A 74 4.25 -7.89 -12.44
CA LEU A 74 5.40 -8.64 -11.92
C LEU A 74 6.55 -7.70 -11.54
N GLY A 75 6.81 -6.65 -12.33
CA GLY A 75 7.79 -5.63 -12.01
C GLY A 75 7.51 -4.93 -10.68
N THR A 76 6.25 -4.54 -10.47
CA THR A 76 5.80 -3.91 -9.22
C THR A 76 5.89 -4.85 -8.02
N LEU A 77 5.53 -6.12 -8.20
CA LEU A 77 5.52 -7.12 -7.13
C LEU A 77 6.90 -7.76 -6.87
N LYS A 78 7.89 -7.50 -7.72
CA LYS A 78 9.24 -8.09 -7.61
C LYS A 78 9.86 -7.90 -6.22
N LEU A 79 9.56 -6.79 -5.55
CA LEU A 79 10.07 -6.52 -4.21
C LEU A 79 9.73 -7.66 -3.21
N PHE A 80 8.56 -8.25 -3.34
CA PHE A 80 8.08 -9.34 -2.48
C PHE A 80 8.71 -10.71 -2.75
N THR A 81 9.61 -10.81 -3.75
CA THR A 81 10.41 -12.03 -3.97
C THR A 81 11.70 -12.06 -3.13
N ASN A 82 12.07 -10.91 -2.51
CA ASN A 82 13.17 -10.90 -1.56
C ASN A 82 12.78 -11.70 -0.31
N PRO A 83 13.59 -12.69 0.12
CA PRO A 83 13.23 -13.59 1.23
C PRO A 83 12.89 -12.84 2.53
N ASN A 84 13.66 -11.82 2.89
CA ASN A 84 13.44 -11.04 4.11
C ASN A 84 12.11 -10.25 4.04
N ILE A 85 11.80 -9.67 2.87
CA ILE A 85 10.53 -8.96 2.65
C ILE A 85 9.37 -9.95 2.64
N ALA A 86 9.54 -11.11 2.00
CA ALA A 86 8.54 -12.17 1.98
C ALA A 86 8.20 -12.63 3.40
N GLU A 87 9.21 -12.89 4.24
CA GLU A 87 9.02 -13.27 5.64
C GLU A 87 8.32 -12.16 6.43
N MET A 88 8.84 -10.93 6.36
CA MET A 88 8.29 -9.76 7.06
C MET A 88 6.81 -9.49 6.71
N THR A 89 6.43 -9.70 5.44
CA THR A 89 5.06 -9.39 4.96
C THR A 89 4.13 -10.61 4.95
N SER A 90 4.60 -11.78 5.39
CA SER A 90 3.80 -13.02 5.41
C SER A 90 2.83 -13.11 6.58
N LYS A 91 3.13 -12.41 7.66
CA LYS A 91 2.36 -12.44 8.91
C LYS A 91 2.30 -11.05 9.53
N SER A 92 1.36 -10.85 10.44
CA SER A 92 1.27 -9.67 11.28
C SER A 92 1.57 -10.05 12.73
N ASP A 93 2.48 -9.32 13.37
CA ASP A 93 2.83 -9.53 14.78
C ASP A 93 1.94 -8.68 15.71
N PHE A 94 1.14 -7.77 15.15
CA PHE A 94 0.20 -6.92 15.88
C PHE A 94 -0.98 -6.52 14.98
N GLU A 95 -2.08 -6.12 15.62
CA GLU A 95 -3.26 -5.64 14.91
C GLU A 95 -3.14 -4.13 14.66
N LEU A 96 -3.27 -3.70 13.40
CA LEU A 96 -3.21 -2.28 13.03
C LEU A 96 -4.28 -1.44 13.75
N GLN A 97 -5.42 -2.04 14.08
CA GLN A 97 -6.51 -1.38 14.81
C GLN A 97 -6.16 -1.07 16.26
N ASP A 98 -5.15 -1.71 16.83
CA ASP A 98 -4.69 -1.41 18.19
C ASP A 98 -4.02 -0.03 18.27
N ILE A 99 -3.49 0.45 17.15
CA ILE A 99 -2.90 1.79 17.02
C ILE A 99 -4.06 2.79 17.08
N GLY A 100 -4.10 3.57 18.15
CA GLY A 100 -5.20 4.51 18.42
C GLY A 100 -6.25 4.00 19.41
N LYS A 101 -6.26 2.68 19.76
CA LYS A 101 -7.04 2.13 20.87
C LYS A 101 -6.24 2.07 22.16
N ARG A 102 -4.95 1.80 22.05
CA ARG A 102 -4.02 1.72 23.19
C ARG A 102 -2.71 2.42 22.87
N LYS A 103 -1.96 2.81 23.92
CA LYS A 103 -0.64 3.44 23.75
C LYS A 103 0.31 2.47 23.06
N THR A 104 0.73 2.82 21.87
CA THR A 104 1.59 2.01 21.00
C THR A 104 2.64 2.91 20.36
N VAL A 105 3.86 2.44 20.23
CA VAL A 105 4.93 3.11 19.48
C VAL A 105 5.43 2.15 18.40
N ILE A 106 5.53 2.65 17.17
CA ILE A 106 6.07 1.92 16.02
C ILE A 106 7.26 2.68 15.48
N TYR A 107 8.40 2.02 15.39
CA TYR A 107 9.59 2.51 14.72
C TYR A 107 9.71 1.83 13.35
N LEU A 108 9.63 2.63 12.29
CA LEU A 108 9.81 2.17 10.92
C LEU A 108 11.17 2.65 10.41
N ILE A 109 12.17 1.78 10.52
CA ILE A 109 13.56 2.08 10.17
C ILE A 109 13.84 1.63 8.74
N ILE A 110 14.24 2.56 7.88
CA ILE A 110 14.53 2.30 6.47
C ILE A 110 15.98 2.74 6.21
N PRO A 111 16.83 1.84 5.67
CA PRO A 111 18.18 2.22 5.28
C PRO A 111 18.17 3.24 4.14
N ASP A 112 18.89 4.35 4.29
CA ASP A 112 18.95 5.45 3.32
C ASP A 112 19.45 5.00 1.94
N GLU A 113 20.37 4.06 1.92
CA GLU A 113 20.97 3.55 0.68
C GLU A 113 20.01 2.67 -0.13
N LYS A 114 18.91 2.20 0.48
CA LYS A 114 17.98 1.25 -0.13
C LYS A 114 16.60 1.85 -0.42
N LYS A 115 16.56 2.80 -1.33
CA LYS A 115 15.30 3.45 -1.78
C LYS A 115 14.22 2.46 -2.24
N THR A 116 14.61 1.23 -2.57
CA THR A 116 13.70 0.14 -2.95
C THR A 116 12.68 -0.21 -1.85
N PHE A 117 12.97 0.10 -0.58
CA PHE A 117 12.08 -0.23 0.55
C PHE A 117 11.10 0.89 0.91
N TYR A 118 11.31 2.12 0.42
CA TYR A 118 10.40 3.22 0.68
C TYR A 118 8.93 2.96 0.28
N PRO A 119 8.61 2.22 -0.81
CA PRO A 119 7.23 1.86 -1.11
C PRO A 119 6.54 1.05 -0.01
N LEU A 120 7.28 0.16 0.68
CA LEU A 120 6.72 -0.62 1.80
C LEU A 120 6.33 0.28 2.97
N ALA A 121 7.18 1.25 3.30
CA ALA A 121 6.88 2.24 4.33
C ALA A 121 5.65 3.08 3.98
N SER A 122 5.54 3.53 2.72
CA SER A 122 4.38 4.28 2.26
C SER A 122 3.10 3.47 2.36
N ILE A 123 3.13 2.18 1.99
CA ILE A 123 2.01 1.24 2.14
C ILE A 123 1.65 1.06 3.61
N MET A 124 2.64 0.89 4.49
CA MET A 124 2.43 0.70 5.93
C MET A 124 1.78 1.92 6.56
N ILE A 125 2.27 3.14 6.27
CA ILE A 125 1.68 4.39 6.74
C ILE A 125 0.23 4.49 6.27
N GLN A 126 -0.04 4.18 5.01
CA GLN A 126 -1.39 4.20 4.46
C GLN A 126 -2.30 3.20 5.17
N GLN A 127 -1.86 1.97 5.38
CA GLN A 127 -2.66 0.95 6.05
C GLN A 127 -2.99 1.34 7.48
N ILE A 128 -1.99 1.83 8.25
CA ILE A 128 -2.20 2.31 9.62
C ILE A 128 -3.26 3.40 9.64
N TYR A 129 -3.13 4.43 8.79
CA TYR A 129 -4.08 5.54 8.77
C TYR A 129 -5.50 5.10 8.38
N VAL A 130 -5.65 4.23 7.40
CA VAL A 130 -6.96 3.70 6.97
C VAL A 130 -7.63 2.93 8.13
N GLU A 131 -6.87 2.11 8.85
CA GLU A 131 -7.42 1.40 10.02
C GLU A 131 -7.75 2.35 11.17
N GLN A 132 -6.95 3.40 11.40
CA GLN A 132 -7.26 4.45 12.38
C GLN A 132 -8.54 5.21 12.05
N VAL A 133 -8.81 5.50 10.77
CA VAL A 133 -10.08 6.11 10.36
C VAL A 133 -11.27 5.20 10.70
N LYS A 134 -11.13 3.88 10.47
CA LYS A 134 -12.16 2.90 10.85
C LYS A 134 -12.38 2.88 12.37
N VAL A 135 -11.28 2.86 13.14
CA VAL A 135 -11.34 2.93 14.61
C VAL A 135 -12.01 4.23 15.06
N ALA A 136 -11.59 5.38 14.54
CA ALA A 136 -12.19 6.66 14.90
C ALA A 136 -13.71 6.66 14.65
N ASN A 137 -14.16 6.12 13.51
CA ASN A 137 -15.59 6.00 13.20
C ASN A 137 -16.37 5.15 14.21
N GLN A 138 -15.74 4.09 14.76
CA GLN A 138 -16.35 3.26 15.82
C GLN A 138 -16.47 3.99 17.17
N TYR A 139 -15.65 5.03 17.38
CA TYR A 139 -15.57 5.78 18.63
C TYR A 139 -16.06 7.24 18.47
N GLY A 140 -17.11 7.45 17.68
CA GLY A 140 -17.73 8.77 17.55
C GLY A 140 -16.92 9.79 16.74
N GLY A 141 -16.06 9.33 15.86
CA GLY A 141 -15.27 10.16 14.94
C GLY A 141 -13.86 10.50 15.41
N LYS A 142 -13.44 10.06 16.62
CA LYS A 142 -12.12 10.36 17.16
C LYS A 142 -11.47 9.12 17.79
N LEU A 143 -10.16 8.99 17.63
CA LEU A 143 -9.38 7.93 18.25
C LEU A 143 -9.41 8.02 19.78
N PRO A 144 -9.60 6.90 20.51
CA PRO A 144 -9.46 6.86 21.97
C PRO A 144 -8.09 7.33 22.46
N VAL A 145 -7.03 6.98 21.75
CA VAL A 145 -5.66 7.45 22.00
C VAL A 145 -5.19 8.23 20.79
N PRO A 146 -4.88 9.54 20.94
CA PRO A 146 -4.31 10.34 19.86
C PRO A 146 -3.01 9.72 19.32
N CYS A 147 -2.78 9.89 18.03
CA CYS A 147 -1.63 9.33 17.35
C CYS A 147 -0.84 10.40 16.62
N ASP A 148 0.47 10.36 16.79
CA ASP A 148 1.42 11.25 16.13
C ASP A 148 2.20 10.46 15.08
N TYR A 149 2.35 11.02 13.89
CA TYR A 149 3.21 10.54 12.83
C TYR A 149 4.39 11.48 12.67
N ASP A 150 5.56 11.03 13.06
CA ASP A 150 6.82 11.72 12.84
C ASP A 150 7.46 11.16 11.58
N LEU A 151 7.27 11.86 10.46
CA LEU A 151 7.72 11.41 9.14
C LEU A 151 9.03 12.12 8.79
N ASP A 152 10.14 11.48 9.16
CA ASP A 152 11.47 11.97 8.86
C ASP A 152 11.81 11.75 7.39
N GLU A 153 12.44 12.74 6.77
CA GLU A 153 12.82 12.74 5.35
C GLU A 153 11.69 12.33 4.38
N VAL A 154 10.46 12.72 4.70
CA VAL A 154 9.27 12.35 3.89
C VAL A 154 9.40 12.76 2.42
N GLY A 155 10.25 13.74 2.13
CA GLY A 155 10.63 14.13 0.78
C GLY A 155 11.28 13.00 -0.04
N ASN A 156 11.85 11.98 0.58
CA ASN A 156 12.46 10.82 -0.09
C ASN A 156 11.46 9.69 -0.36
N PHE A 157 10.34 9.65 0.33
CA PHE A 157 9.30 8.63 0.12
C PHE A 157 8.65 8.78 -1.26
N PRO A 158 8.13 7.70 -1.86
CA PRO A 158 7.13 7.82 -2.93
C PRO A 158 5.91 8.58 -2.42
N ILE A 159 5.01 8.94 -3.32
CA ILE A 159 3.73 9.54 -2.94
C ILE A 159 3.04 8.63 -1.92
N ILE A 160 2.67 9.21 -0.77
CA ILE A 160 1.81 8.59 0.23
C ILE A 160 0.40 9.12 -0.05
N PRO A 161 -0.49 8.33 -0.68
CA PRO A 161 -1.77 8.85 -1.18
C PRO A 161 -2.68 9.41 -0.09
N VAL A 162 -2.50 8.93 1.15
CA VAL A 162 -3.28 9.38 2.30
C VAL A 162 -2.68 10.60 3.01
N LEU A 163 -1.52 11.10 2.62
CA LEU A 163 -0.88 12.22 3.30
C LEU A 163 -1.73 13.51 3.25
N PRO A 164 -2.29 13.94 2.11
CA PRO A 164 -3.17 15.11 2.09
C PRO A 164 -4.38 14.96 3.01
N PRO A 165 -5.20 13.89 2.98
CA PRO A 165 -6.29 13.72 3.93
C PRO A 165 -5.84 13.51 5.38
N MET A 166 -4.65 12.96 5.65
CA MET A 166 -4.09 12.90 7.01
C MET A 166 -3.90 14.29 7.59
N ILE A 167 -3.34 15.19 6.81
CA ILE A 167 -3.04 16.57 7.24
C ILE A 167 -4.31 17.40 7.38
N THR A 168 -5.24 17.28 6.44
CA THR A 168 -6.46 18.12 6.42
C THR A 168 -7.53 17.65 7.40
N ALA A 169 -7.75 16.35 7.54
CA ALA A 169 -8.82 15.78 8.35
C ALA A 169 -8.34 14.99 9.58
N GLY A 170 -7.06 14.69 9.66
CA GLY A 170 -6.50 13.85 10.73
C GLY A 170 -6.67 14.47 12.11
N GLN A 171 -6.49 15.77 12.26
CA GLN A 171 -6.58 16.46 13.55
C GLN A 171 -7.95 16.24 14.23
N SER A 172 -9.04 16.33 13.49
CA SER A 172 -10.38 16.07 14.02
C SER A 172 -10.54 14.63 14.55
N ARG A 173 -9.82 13.69 13.96
CA ARG A 173 -9.79 12.28 14.35
C ARG A 173 -8.79 11.95 15.46
N GLY A 174 -7.99 12.94 15.92
CA GLY A 174 -6.93 12.73 16.89
C GLY A 174 -5.62 12.23 16.27
N VAL A 175 -5.43 12.45 14.98
CA VAL A 175 -4.18 12.17 14.27
C VAL A 175 -3.44 13.47 14.01
N ARG A 176 -2.16 13.52 14.35
CA ARG A 176 -1.25 14.64 14.07
C ARG A 176 -0.12 14.16 13.20
N VAL A 177 0.38 15.02 12.31
CA VAL A 177 1.45 14.69 11.38
C VAL A 177 2.53 15.76 11.47
N ASN A 178 3.75 15.32 11.75
CA ASN A 178 4.96 16.12 11.71
C ASN A 178 5.77 15.71 10.49
N LEU A 179 6.01 16.67 9.59
CA LEU A 179 6.77 16.44 8.36
C LEU A 179 8.16 17.06 8.53
N ILE A 180 9.19 16.24 8.39
CA ILE A 180 10.57 16.72 8.35
C ILE A 180 11.04 16.61 6.90
N ILE A 181 11.47 17.72 6.32
CA ILE A 181 11.89 17.84 4.93
C ILE A 181 13.15 18.70 4.83
N GLN A 182 13.97 18.43 3.86
CA GLN A 182 15.16 19.23 3.56
C GLN A 182 14.80 20.44 2.69
N ASP A 183 13.83 20.27 1.76
CA ASP A 183 13.40 21.30 0.83
C ASP A 183 11.92 21.15 0.48
N TYR A 184 11.19 22.25 0.46
CA TYR A 184 9.79 22.30 0.02
C TYR A 184 9.59 21.80 -1.41
N GLN A 185 10.57 21.99 -2.29
CA GLN A 185 10.49 21.50 -3.67
C GLN A 185 10.32 19.99 -3.79
N GLN A 186 10.78 19.21 -2.79
CA GLN A 186 10.59 17.78 -2.76
C GLN A 186 9.11 17.40 -2.66
N ILE A 187 8.36 18.13 -1.83
CA ILE A 187 6.91 17.91 -1.64
C ILE A 187 6.15 18.50 -2.84
N GLU A 188 6.50 19.68 -3.30
CA GLU A 188 5.86 20.33 -4.45
C GLU A 188 5.90 19.47 -5.71
N LYS A 189 7.06 18.92 -6.07
CA LYS A 189 7.19 18.01 -7.22
C LYS A 189 6.34 16.76 -7.14
N LYS A 190 6.14 16.24 -5.92
CA LYS A 190 5.40 14.99 -5.70
C LYS A 190 3.90 15.20 -5.62
N TYR A 191 3.47 16.16 -4.83
CA TYR A 191 2.06 16.36 -4.51
C TYR A 191 1.38 17.42 -5.37
N LYS A 192 2.15 18.17 -6.20
CA LYS A 192 1.61 19.10 -7.20
C LYS A 192 0.40 19.89 -6.68
N ASP A 193 -0.80 19.48 -7.10
CA ASP A 193 -2.06 20.17 -6.77
C ASP A 193 -2.36 20.15 -5.26
N ASP A 194 -1.90 19.14 -4.53
CA ASP A 194 -2.08 19.03 -3.08
C ASP A 194 -1.02 19.78 -2.27
N TYR A 195 0.05 20.28 -2.91
CA TYR A 195 1.18 20.91 -2.22
C TYR A 195 0.78 22.09 -1.34
N GLU A 196 0.03 23.04 -1.90
CA GLU A 196 -0.41 24.23 -1.15
C GLU A 196 -1.36 23.84 -0.01
N THR A 197 -2.18 22.81 -0.21
CA THR A 197 -3.04 22.25 0.85
C THR A 197 -2.20 21.65 1.99
N ILE A 198 -1.20 20.85 1.67
CA ILE A 198 -0.28 20.29 2.67
C ILE A 198 0.42 21.41 3.44
N LYS A 199 1.01 22.36 2.72
CA LYS A 199 1.79 23.46 3.30
C LYS A 199 0.95 24.39 4.17
N SER A 200 -0.27 24.73 3.76
CA SER A 200 -1.16 25.63 4.49
C SER A 200 -1.73 25.00 5.76
N ASN A 201 -1.94 23.69 5.77
CA ASN A 201 -2.44 22.96 6.94
C ASN A 201 -1.35 22.62 7.97
N CYS A 202 -0.06 22.78 7.65
CA CYS A 202 1.02 22.74 8.65
C CYS A 202 1.02 24.06 9.45
N ALA A 203 0.30 24.07 10.58
CA ALA A 203 0.11 25.28 11.40
C ALA A 203 1.42 25.80 12.02
N VAL A 204 2.34 24.91 12.36
CA VAL A 204 3.67 25.25 12.91
C VAL A 204 4.73 24.93 11.85
N LYS A 205 5.61 25.91 11.58
CA LYS A 205 6.74 25.74 10.67
C LYS A 205 8.00 26.13 11.42
N ILE A 206 8.91 25.16 11.54
CA ILE A 206 10.20 25.36 12.22
C ILE A 206 11.27 25.31 11.13
N TYR A 207 12.07 26.36 11.05
CA TYR A 207 13.17 26.48 10.13
C TYR A 207 14.49 26.32 10.87
N LEU A 208 15.23 25.29 10.54
CA LEU A 208 16.56 25.08 11.06
C LEU A 208 17.54 25.56 9.99
N LYS A 209 18.20 26.69 10.24
CA LYS A 209 19.25 27.21 9.36
C LYS A 209 20.51 26.39 9.57
N SER A 210 21.05 25.79 8.51
CA SER A 210 22.43 25.34 8.50
C SER A 210 23.30 26.55 8.09
N ASP A 211 24.32 26.82 8.87
CA ASP A 211 25.36 27.80 8.49
C ASP A 211 26.18 27.28 7.29
#